data_e407f3e554d49136c7a8e7f270e89e72
#
_entry.id   e407f3e554d49136c7a8e7f270e89e72
#
_cell.length_a   1.000
_cell.length_b   1.000
_cell.length_c   1.000
_cell.angle_alpha   90.00
_cell.angle_beta   90.00
_cell.angle_gamma   90.00
#
_symmetry.space_group_name_H-M   'P 1'
#
loop_
_entity.id
_entity.type
_entity.pdbx_description
1 polymer ?
#
loop_
_entity_poly.entity_id
_entity_poly.type
_entity_poly.pdbx_seq_one_letter_code
_entity_poly.pdbx_strand_id
1 'polypeptide(L)'
;MRSVWHRDSLLPEHPALTGEVRTDVLVIGGGLAGLLTARELQQRGVDVVLVEKDRICSATTAHTTAKITAQHGLIYQKLIRSIGTEGATQYYRANAEAAERLKELCRRFGVPMEEKNNFVYSSSRQKLGDELSALHKLGIPAIFEESPPLPISTAGAVGIPGQTQFHPLKLAKHLAKELTIYENSGVMELIGIYYHNRAIKPYADLRRAHKN
;
A
#
# COMPACT_ATOMS: atom_id res chain seq x y z
N MET A 1 14.26 3.97 16.85
CA MET A 1 13.89 5.39 16.64
C MET A 1 12.39 5.46 16.41
N ARG A 2 11.65 6.29 17.14
CA ARG A 2 10.20 6.47 16.89
C ARG A 2 10.02 7.37 15.67
N SER A 3 9.18 6.96 14.72
CA SER A 3 8.85 7.79 13.55
C SER A 3 8.06 9.03 13.95
N VAL A 4 8.03 10.03 13.07
CA VAL A 4 7.25 11.26 13.26
C VAL A 4 5.77 10.98 13.50
N TRP A 5 5.23 9.91 12.90
CA TRP A 5 3.83 9.52 13.00
C TRP A 5 3.38 9.06 14.38
N HIS A 6 4.32 8.62 15.25
CA HIS A 6 4.02 8.19 16.61
C HIS A 6 3.86 9.35 17.60
N ARG A 7 4.20 10.58 17.21
CA ARG A 7 4.12 11.73 18.13
C ARG A 7 2.68 12.04 18.53
N ASP A 8 1.77 11.96 17.55
CA ASP A 8 0.40 12.46 17.68
C ASP A 8 -0.66 11.36 17.51
N SER A 9 -0.26 10.10 17.47
CA SER A 9 -1.21 9.00 17.29
C SER A 9 -0.77 7.73 17.99
N LEU A 10 -1.56 7.35 18.97
CA LEU A 10 -1.48 6.01 19.59
C LEU A 10 -2.55 5.12 18.96
N LEU A 11 -2.13 3.96 18.50
CA LEU A 11 -3.03 2.92 18.01
C LEU A 11 -3.62 2.14 19.19
N PRO A 12 -4.86 1.65 19.08
CA PRO A 12 -5.45 0.78 20.08
C PRO A 12 -4.61 -0.50 20.22
N GLU A 13 -4.73 -1.13 21.38
CA GLU A 13 -4.17 -2.46 21.62
C GLU A 13 -5.24 -3.50 21.35
N HIS A 14 -4.81 -4.61 20.74
CA HIS A 14 -5.68 -5.73 20.48
C HIS A 14 -5.14 -6.97 21.19
N PRO A 15 -6.02 -7.89 21.64
CA PRO A 15 -5.59 -9.09 22.35
C PRO A 15 -4.78 -10.02 21.44
N ALA A 16 -3.96 -10.88 22.05
CA ALA A 16 -3.40 -12.02 21.33
C ALA A 16 -4.49 -13.07 21.09
N LEU A 17 -4.37 -13.79 19.96
CA LEU A 17 -5.27 -14.90 19.66
C LEU A 17 -5.02 -16.04 20.66
N THR A 18 -6.06 -16.44 21.34
CA THR A 18 -6.06 -17.61 22.23
C THR A 18 -7.16 -18.58 21.79
N GLY A 19 -6.81 -19.85 21.68
CA GLY A 19 -7.77 -20.89 21.24
C GLY A 19 -8.02 -20.88 19.72
N GLU A 20 -9.18 -21.38 19.34
CA GLU A 20 -9.60 -21.57 17.94
C GLU A 20 -10.61 -20.49 17.54
N VAL A 21 -10.43 -19.91 16.36
CA VAL A 21 -11.36 -18.95 15.75
C VAL A 21 -11.72 -19.42 14.35
N ARG A 22 -13.00 -19.29 13.99
CA ARG A 22 -13.51 -19.56 12.66
C ARG A 22 -13.91 -18.26 11.99
N THR A 23 -13.61 -18.12 10.72
CA THR A 23 -13.91 -16.94 9.90
C THR A 23 -13.93 -17.34 8.43
N ASP A 24 -14.62 -16.58 7.59
CA ASP A 24 -14.62 -16.78 6.15
C ASP A 24 -13.29 -16.40 5.52
N VAL A 25 -12.68 -15.31 5.99
CA VAL A 25 -11.40 -14.79 5.49
C VAL A 25 -10.46 -14.40 6.62
N LEU A 26 -9.28 -14.98 6.60
CA LEU A 26 -8.17 -14.59 7.46
C LEU A 26 -7.25 -13.61 6.71
N VAL A 27 -7.10 -12.40 7.22
CA VAL A 27 -6.11 -11.42 6.73
C VAL A 27 -4.86 -11.52 7.59
N ILE A 28 -3.72 -11.81 6.97
CA ILE A 28 -2.43 -11.94 7.63
C ILE A 28 -1.60 -10.68 7.42
N GLY A 29 -1.32 -9.98 8.51
CA GLY A 29 -0.54 -8.75 8.55
C GLY A 29 -1.40 -7.50 8.78
N GLY A 30 -1.13 -6.80 9.89
CA GLY A 30 -1.85 -5.62 10.37
C GLY A 30 -1.27 -4.29 9.86
N GLY A 31 -0.60 -4.25 8.72
CA GLY A 31 -0.23 -3.01 8.04
C GLY A 31 -1.42 -2.32 7.38
N LEU A 32 -1.20 -1.14 6.77
CA LEU A 32 -2.27 -0.38 6.13
C LEU A 32 -3.00 -1.19 5.05
N ALA A 33 -2.28 -2.01 4.27
CA ALA A 33 -2.88 -2.86 3.25
C ALA A 33 -3.83 -3.90 3.86
N GLY A 34 -3.40 -4.60 4.94
CA GLY A 34 -4.26 -5.57 5.64
C GLY A 34 -5.49 -4.92 6.26
N LEU A 35 -5.34 -3.78 6.93
CA LEU A 35 -6.47 -3.05 7.51
C LEU A 35 -7.48 -2.61 6.45
N LEU A 36 -7.02 -2.09 5.31
CA LEU A 36 -7.89 -1.71 4.19
C LEU A 36 -8.59 -2.93 3.60
N THR A 37 -7.87 -4.04 3.39
CA THR A 37 -8.44 -5.28 2.87
C THR A 37 -9.50 -5.86 3.81
N ALA A 38 -9.19 -5.98 5.10
CA ALA A 38 -10.14 -6.48 6.08
C ALA A 38 -11.41 -5.63 6.14
N ARG A 39 -11.25 -4.31 6.13
CA ARG A 39 -12.39 -3.39 6.12
C ARG A 39 -13.25 -3.51 4.86
N GLU A 40 -12.64 -3.56 3.67
CA GLU A 40 -13.39 -3.72 2.42
C GLU A 40 -14.16 -5.03 2.37
N LEU A 41 -13.61 -6.11 2.88
CA LEU A 41 -14.29 -7.41 2.98
C LEU A 41 -15.45 -7.34 3.98
N GLN A 42 -15.22 -6.79 5.17
CA GLN A 42 -16.23 -6.64 6.19
C GLN A 42 -17.43 -5.78 5.72
N GLN A 43 -17.16 -4.69 5.00
CA GLN A 43 -18.21 -3.82 4.43
C GLN A 43 -19.06 -4.53 3.38
N ARG A 44 -18.56 -5.62 2.81
CA ARG A 44 -19.28 -6.51 1.88
C ARG A 44 -19.99 -7.67 2.59
N GLY A 45 -20.01 -7.67 3.91
CA GLY A 45 -20.68 -8.69 4.71
C GLY A 45 -19.89 -9.98 4.87
N VAL A 46 -18.57 -9.98 4.56
CA VAL A 46 -17.69 -11.14 4.77
C VAL A 46 -17.24 -11.15 6.23
N ASP A 47 -17.31 -12.31 6.88
CA ASP A 47 -16.72 -12.48 8.21
C ASP A 47 -15.20 -12.53 8.08
N VAL A 48 -14.51 -11.59 8.74
CA VAL A 48 -13.07 -11.35 8.59
C VAL A 48 -12.38 -11.26 9.94
N VAL A 49 -11.30 -11.99 10.07
CA VAL A 49 -10.34 -11.85 11.16
C VAL A 49 -8.99 -11.40 10.61
N LEU A 50 -8.36 -10.46 11.30
CA LEU A 50 -7.01 -10.02 10.99
C LEU A 50 -6.06 -10.45 12.10
N VAL A 51 -4.93 -11.05 11.73
CA VAL A 51 -3.85 -11.40 12.66
C VAL A 51 -2.56 -10.65 12.31
N GLU A 52 -1.87 -10.18 13.32
CA GLU A 52 -0.59 -9.51 13.21
C GLU A 52 0.41 -10.12 14.20
N LYS A 53 1.61 -10.39 13.75
CA LYS A 53 2.66 -11.03 14.57
C LYS A 53 3.16 -10.13 15.71
N ASP A 54 3.17 -8.83 15.46
CA ASP A 54 3.60 -7.81 16.43
C ASP A 54 2.40 -6.90 16.75
N ARG A 55 2.58 -5.59 16.68
CA ARG A 55 1.54 -4.56 16.78
C ARG A 55 1.11 -4.09 15.38
N ILE A 56 -0.17 -3.78 15.20
CA ILE A 56 -0.63 -3.21 13.93
C ILE A 56 0.19 -1.97 13.56
N CYS A 57 0.50 -1.84 12.28
CA CYS A 57 1.24 -0.71 11.72
C CYS A 57 2.61 -0.41 12.34
N SER A 58 3.22 -1.33 13.09
CA SER A 58 4.51 -1.11 13.76
C SER A 58 5.72 -1.13 12.80
N ALA A 59 5.58 -1.74 11.63
CA ALA A 59 6.63 -1.87 10.62
C ALA A 59 6.56 -0.74 9.57
N THR A 60 6.49 -1.08 8.29
CA THR A 60 6.55 -0.15 7.15
C THR A 60 5.53 1.00 7.24
N THR A 61 4.31 0.74 7.70
CA THR A 61 3.27 1.78 7.80
C THR A 61 3.68 2.92 8.74
N ALA A 62 4.32 2.61 9.85
CA ALA A 62 4.80 3.63 10.79
C ALA A 62 6.05 4.38 10.29
N HIS A 63 6.74 3.86 9.28
CA HIS A 63 7.99 4.42 8.76
C HIS A 63 7.88 4.88 7.30
N THR A 64 6.66 4.98 6.78
CA THR A 64 6.39 5.44 5.40
C THR A 64 6.60 6.95 5.25
N THR A 65 6.88 7.40 4.03
CA THR A 65 6.81 8.82 3.65
C THR A 65 5.38 9.30 3.44
N ALA A 66 4.40 8.41 3.60
CA ALA A 66 2.96 8.69 3.60
C ALA A 66 2.43 9.44 2.37
N LYS A 67 2.95 9.10 1.21
CA LYS A 67 2.47 9.64 -0.06
C LYS A 67 1.31 8.83 -0.60
N ILE A 68 0.28 9.52 -1.06
CA ILE A 68 -0.81 8.98 -1.88
C ILE A 68 -0.54 9.44 -3.31
N THR A 69 -0.02 8.56 -4.14
CA THR A 69 0.43 8.90 -5.50
C THR A 69 0.32 7.70 -6.43
N ALA A 70 0.11 7.97 -7.72
CA ALA A 70 0.23 6.99 -8.79
C ALA A 70 1.66 6.94 -9.38
N GLN A 71 2.60 7.75 -8.87
CA GLN A 71 3.99 7.78 -9.32
C GLN A 71 4.91 6.99 -8.38
N HIS A 72 5.29 5.78 -8.77
CA HIS A 72 6.13 4.88 -7.98
C HIS A 72 7.55 4.78 -8.53
N GLY A 73 8.22 5.92 -8.68
CA GLY A 73 9.54 6.03 -9.31
C GLY A 73 9.44 6.29 -10.83
N LEU A 74 10.55 6.09 -11.56
CA LEU A 74 10.61 6.20 -13.02
C LEU A 74 10.24 4.85 -13.64
N ILE A 75 8.95 4.51 -13.68
CA ILE A 75 8.48 3.16 -14.06
C ILE A 75 7.63 3.11 -15.32
N TYR A 76 7.02 4.22 -15.75
CA TYR A 76 6.04 4.18 -16.83
C TYR A 76 6.66 3.84 -18.18
N GLN A 77 7.89 4.31 -18.45
CA GLN A 77 8.61 3.86 -19.63
C GLN A 77 8.85 2.35 -19.61
N LYS A 78 9.25 1.80 -18.46
CA LYS A 78 9.46 0.36 -18.28
C LYS A 78 8.15 -0.41 -18.44
N LEU A 79 7.04 0.08 -17.88
CA LEU A 79 5.73 -0.53 -18.02
C LEU A 79 5.29 -0.58 -19.49
N ILE A 80 5.43 0.52 -20.24
CA ILE A 80 5.11 0.53 -21.67
C ILE A 80 5.93 -0.51 -22.44
N ARG A 81 7.21 -0.68 -22.12
CA ARG A 81 8.07 -1.68 -22.76
C ARG A 81 7.69 -3.12 -22.40
N SER A 82 7.27 -3.37 -21.16
CA SER A 82 7.04 -4.74 -20.67
C SER A 82 5.62 -5.25 -20.88
N ILE A 83 4.60 -4.38 -20.78
CA ILE A 83 3.17 -4.75 -20.85
C ILE A 83 2.38 -3.90 -21.85
N GLY A 84 3.05 -3.10 -22.66
CA GLY A 84 2.43 -2.25 -23.67
C GLY A 84 1.78 -0.99 -23.10
N THR A 85 1.34 -0.12 -24.01
CA THR A 85 0.70 1.16 -23.65
C THR A 85 -0.62 0.94 -22.90
N GLU A 86 -1.42 -0.04 -23.33
CA GLU A 86 -2.70 -0.36 -22.69
C GLU A 86 -2.51 -0.85 -21.26
N GLY A 87 -1.63 -1.82 -21.02
CA GLY A 87 -1.31 -2.31 -19.67
C GLY A 87 -0.77 -1.22 -18.76
N ALA A 88 0.11 -0.34 -19.27
CA ALA A 88 0.62 0.80 -18.52
C ALA A 88 -0.50 1.82 -18.17
N THR A 89 -1.45 2.03 -19.08
CA THR A 89 -2.63 2.87 -18.84
C THR A 89 -3.54 2.27 -17.76
N GLN A 90 -3.78 0.98 -17.82
CA GLN A 90 -4.58 0.27 -16.80
C GLN A 90 -3.90 0.34 -15.42
N TYR A 91 -2.58 0.15 -15.36
CA TYR A 91 -1.81 0.33 -14.13
C TYR A 91 -1.99 1.72 -13.54
N TYR A 92 -1.82 2.78 -14.36
CA TYR A 92 -2.00 4.15 -13.89
C TYR A 92 -3.42 4.39 -13.37
N ARG A 93 -4.44 4.01 -14.15
CA ARG A 93 -5.86 4.20 -13.77
C ARG A 93 -6.18 3.52 -12.44
N ALA A 94 -5.77 2.26 -12.28
CA ALA A 94 -6.00 1.52 -11.04
C ALA A 94 -5.36 2.22 -9.82
N ASN A 95 -4.12 2.72 -9.96
CA ASN A 95 -3.43 3.42 -8.87
C ASN A 95 -4.04 4.81 -8.62
N ALA A 96 -4.42 5.54 -9.65
CA ALA A 96 -5.07 6.86 -9.51
C ALA A 96 -6.44 6.73 -8.83
N GLU A 97 -7.25 5.72 -9.22
CA GLU A 97 -8.52 5.42 -8.58
C GLU A 97 -8.35 5.02 -7.11
N ALA A 98 -7.38 4.15 -6.83
CA ALA A 98 -7.05 3.77 -5.46
C ALA A 98 -6.60 4.98 -4.60
N ALA A 99 -5.83 5.89 -5.20
CA ALA A 99 -5.41 7.12 -4.55
C ALA A 99 -6.61 8.01 -4.17
N GLU A 100 -7.58 8.20 -5.08
CA GLU A 100 -8.78 8.97 -4.77
C GLU A 100 -9.63 8.30 -3.68
N ARG A 101 -9.82 7.00 -3.73
CA ARG A 101 -10.53 6.26 -2.67
C ARG A 101 -9.86 6.43 -1.31
N LEU A 102 -8.54 6.41 -1.26
CA LEU A 102 -7.79 6.62 -0.01
C LEU A 102 -7.95 8.06 0.51
N LYS A 103 -7.93 9.05 -0.38
CA LYS A 103 -8.22 10.46 -0.04
C LYS A 103 -9.65 10.62 0.50
N GLU A 104 -10.63 9.96 -0.10
CA GLU A 104 -12.02 9.95 0.38
C GLU A 104 -12.13 9.36 1.79
N LEU A 105 -11.47 8.25 2.07
CA LEU A 105 -11.40 7.68 3.42
C LEU A 105 -10.77 8.65 4.42
N CYS A 106 -9.68 9.32 4.04
CA CYS A 106 -9.06 10.34 4.87
C CYS A 106 -10.02 11.51 5.16
N ARG A 107 -10.74 12.02 4.16
CA ARG A 107 -11.76 13.07 4.34
C ARG A 107 -12.88 12.60 5.27
N ARG A 108 -13.41 11.41 5.03
CA ARG A 108 -14.48 10.80 5.84
C ARG A 108 -14.11 10.67 7.31
N PHE A 109 -12.86 10.36 7.60
CA PHE A 109 -12.38 10.17 8.98
C PHE A 109 -11.71 11.41 9.59
N GLY A 110 -11.68 12.53 8.87
CA GLY A 110 -11.00 13.73 9.34
C GLY A 110 -9.49 13.56 9.50
N VAL A 111 -8.87 12.67 8.71
CA VAL A 111 -7.42 12.46 8.71
C VAL A 111 -6.75 13.62 8.01
N PRO A 112 -5.77 14.29 8.64
CA PRO A 112 -5.04 15.38 8.01
C PRO A 112 -4.37 14.95 6.71
N MET A 113 -4.59 15.74 5.66
CA MET A 113 -3.98 15.59 4.35
C MET A 113 -3.44 16.91 3.86
N GLU A 114 -2.45 16.86 3.00
CA GLU A 114 -1.81 18.01 2.37
C GLU A 114 -1.56 17.69 0.90
N GLU A 115 -2.06 18.55 0.01
CA GLU A 115 -1.78 18.40 -1.42
C GLU A 115 -0.35 18.86 -1.70
N LYS A 116 0.39 18.03 -2.42
CA LYS A 116 1.78 18.24 -2.83
C LYS A 116 2.02 17.66 -4.21
N ASN A 117 2.91 18.26 -4.96
CA ASN A 117 3.44 17.60 -6.15
C ASN A 117 4.37 16.46 -5.73
N ASN A 118 4.26 15.31 -6.37
CA ASN A 118 5.21 14.24 -6.16
C ASN A 118 6.28 14.29 -7.25
N PHE A 119 7.56 14.30 -6.86
CA PHE A 119 8.69 14.34 -7.76
C PHE A 119 9.58 13.11 -7.61
N VAL A 120 10.09 12.63 -8.73
CA VAL A 120 11.15 11.62 -8.81
C VAL A 120 12.33 12.23 -9.52
N TYR A 121 13.46 12.34 -8.83
CA TYR A 121 14.70 12.90 -9.36
C TYR A 121 15.64 11.82 -9.86
N SER A 122 16.59 12.20 -10.72
CA SER A 122 17.66 11.34 -11.23
C SER A 122 18.90 12.15 -11.57
N SER A 123 20.06 11.52 -11.52
CA SER A 123 21.29 12.05 -12.12
C SER A 123 21.37 11.88 -13.66
N SER A 124 20.40 11.16 -14.26
CA SER A 124 20.34 10.89 -15.68
C SER A 124 19.21 11.70 -16.34
N ARG A 125 19.56 12.74 -17.10
CA ARG A 125 18.62 13.53 -17.91
C ARG A 125 17.85 12.66 -18.89
N GLN A 126 18.52 11.68 -19.49
CA GLN A 126 17.91 10.76 -20.45
C GLN A 126 16.76 9.96 -19.80
N LYS A 127 16.99 9.38 -18.61
CA LYS A 127 15.94 8.61 -17.91
C LYS A 127 14.74 9.49 -17.55
N LEU A 128 14.98 10.73 -17.14
CA LEU A 128 13.91 11.69 -16.85
C LEU A 128 13.11 12.05 -18.11
N GLY A 129 13.78 12.32 -19.23
CA GLY A 129 13.14 12.62 -20.52
C GLY A 129 12.31 11.46 -21.05
N ASP A 130 12.84 10.23 -20.95
CA ASP A 130 12.15 9.02 -21.35
C ASP A 130 10.87 8.80 -20.52
N GLU A 131 10.96 9.02 -19.21
CA GLU A 131 9.80 8.88 -18.31
C GLU A 131 8.74 9.96 -18.54
N LEU A 132 9.17 11.23 -18.70
CA LEU A 132 8.27 12.32 -19.03
C LEU A 132 7.50 12.05 -20.33
N SER A 133 8.21 11.59 -21.35
CA SER A 133 7.62 11.23 -22.63
C SER A 133 6.64 10.07 -22.50
N ALA A 134 6.95 9.07 -21.66
CA ALA A 134 6.07 7.96 -21.38
C ALA A 134 4.79 8.41 -20.67
N LEU A 135 4.90 9.27 -19.65
CA LEU A 135 3.74 9.83 -18.94
C LEU A 135 2.84 10.63 -19.89
N HIS A 136 3.40 11.51 -20.71
CA HIS A 136 2.64 12.29 -21.69
C HIS A 136 1.97 11.38 -22.74
N LYS A 137 2.65 10.32 -23.19
CA LYS A 137 2.07 9.33 -24.11
C LYS A 137 0.85 8.63 -23.51
N LEU A 138 0.82 8.44 -22.20
CA LEU A 138 -0.32 7.85 -21.46
C LEU A 138 -1.40 8.88 -21.12
N GLY A 139 -1.23 10.15 -21.51
CA GLY A 139 -2.15 11.24 -21.15
C GLY A 139 -2.09 11.63 -19.68
N ILE A 140 -0.99 11.30 -18.99
CA ILE A 140 -0.80 11.62 -17.58
C ILE A 140 -0.19 13.02 -17.47
N PRO A 141 -0.82 13.96 -16.71
CA PRO A 141 -0.23 15.28 -16.50
C PRO A 141 1.08 15.14 -15.72
N ALA A 142 2.17 15.49 -16.35
CA ALA A 142 3.49 15.43 -15.76
C ALA A 142 4.27 16.70 -16.07
N ILE A 143 5.10 17.12 -15.12
CA ILE A 143 5.94 18.31 -15.21
C ILE A 143 7.40 17.94 -15.02
N PHE A 144 8.28 18.73 -15.62
CA PHE A 144 9.71 18.63 -15.45
C PHE A 144 10.20 19.78 -14.56
N GLU A 145 10.99 19.45 -13.54
CA GLU A 145 11.64 20.43 -12.65
C GLU A 145 13.16 20.38 -12.89
N GLU A 146 13.70 21.48 -13.39
CA GLU A 146 15.13 21.58 -13.70
C GLU A 146 15.99 21.55 -12.43
N SER A 147 15.55 22.25 -11.38
CA SER A 147 16.30 22.50 -10.16
C SER A 147 15.44 22.18 -8.94
N PRO A 148 15.16 20.88 -8.67
CA PRO A 148 14.39 20.52 -7.49
C PRO A 148 15.11 20.99 -6.22
N PRO A 149 14.37 21.45 -5.18
CA PRO A 149 14.96 21.98 -3.96
C PRO A 149 15.54 20.88 -3.07
N LEU A 150 16.56 20.19 -3.57
CA LEU A 150 17.23 19.09 -2.90
C LEU A 150 18.69 19.47 -2.60
N PRO A 151 19.24 19.05 -1.44
CA PRO A 151 20.64 19.31 -1.08
C PRO A 151 21.63 18.41 -1.80
N ILE A 152 21.27 17.90 -2.97
CA ILE A 152 22.08 16.97 -3.79
C ILE A 152 22.04 17.40 -5.25
N SER A 153 23.12 17.12 -5.98
CA SER A 153 23.17 17.37 -7.42
C SER A 153 22.30 16.35 -8.16
N THR A 154 21.41 16.86 -9.02
CA THR A 154 20.52 16.06 -9.87
C THR A 154 20.50 16.60 -11.28
N ALA A 155 20.06 15.80 -12.26
CA ALA A 155 19.80 16.27 -13.62
C ALA A 155 18.36 16.81 -13.79
N GLY A 156 17.64 17.02 -12.70
CA GLY A 156 16.25 17.44 -12.62
C GLY A 156 15.34 16.39 -11.97
N ALA A 157 14.04 16.64 -12.06
CA ALA A 157 13.01 15.73 -11.59
C ALA A 157 11.79 15.71 -12.52
N VAL A 158 11.07 14.59 -12.54
CA VAL A 158 9.77 14.45 -13.18
C VAL A 158 8.71 14.32 -12.11
N GLY A 159 7.65 15.12 -12.18
CA GLY A 159 6.61 15.15 -11.18
C GLY A 159 5.21 14.97 -11.74
N ILE A 160 4.32 14.40 -10.94
CA ILE A 160 2.88 14.41 -11.15
C ILE A 160 2.29 15.40 -10.14
N PRO A 161 1.60 16.46 -10.60
CA PRO A 161 0.96 17.44 -9.71
C PRO A 161 -0.27 16.86 -9.00
N GLY A 162 -0.76 17.55 -7.97
CA GLY A 162 -2.01 17.21 -7.29
C GLY A 162 -1.97 15.90 -6.50
N GLN A 163 -0.79 15.43 -6.13
CA GLN A 163 -0.65 14.27 -5.27
C GLN A 163 -0.86 14.67 -3.80
N THR A 164 -0.83 13.74 -2.89
CA THR A 164 -1.18 14.02 -1.50
C THR A 164 -0.23 13.32 -0.54
N GLN A 165 0.00 13.93 0.60
CA GLN A 165 0.55 13.25 1.78
C GLN A 165 -0.50 13.27 2.91
N PHE A 166 -0.44 12.28 3.81
CA PHE A 166 -1.44 12.09 4.86
C PHE A 166 -0.82 11.54 6.14
N HIS A 167 -1.62 11.45 7.21
CA HIS A 167 -1.16 10.84 8.46
C HIS A 167 -1.55 9.36 8.54
N PRO A 168 -0.64 8.40 8.28
CA PRO A 168 -0.98 6.99 8.10
C PRO A 168 -1.51 6.34 9.38
N LEU A 169 -0.96 6.66 10.56
CA LEU A 169 -1.42 6.07 11.81
C LEU A 169 -2.78 6.60 12.26
N LYS A 170 -3.13 7.86 11.94
CA LYS A 170 -4.48 8.36 12.19
C LYS A 170 -5.50 7.62 11.32
N LEU A 171 -5.19 7.38 10.04
CA LEU A 171 -6.05 6.55 9.21
C LEU A 171 -6.17 5.12 9.76
N ALA A 172 -5.04 4.48 10.06
CA ALA A 172 -5.01 3.12 10.62
C ALA A 172 -5.86 2.98 11.89
N LYS A 173 -5.83 3.98 12.79
CA LYS A 173 -6.66 4.04 13.99
C LYS A 173 -8.16 3.97 13.68
N HIS A 174 -8.61 4.66 12.63
CA HIS A 174 -10.01 4.61 12.21
C HIS A 174 -10.37 3.30 11.53
N LEU A 175 -9.48 2.75 10.71
CA LEU A 175 -9.71 1.47 10.04
C LEU A 175 -9.82 0.30 11.02
N ALA A 176 -9.02 0.32 12.09
CA ALA A 176 -8.97 -0.76 13.09
C ALA A 176 -10.19 -0.83 14.03
N LYS A 177 -10.99 0.26 14.14
CA LYS A 177 -12.04 0.37 15.18
C LYS A 177 -13.10 -0.73 15.14
N GLU A 178 -13.48 -1.19 13.96
CA GLU A 178 -14.60 -2.10 13.75
C GLU A 178 -14.15 -3.50 13.33
N LEU A 179 -12.84 -3.73 13.28
CA LEU A 179 -12.26 -4.99 12.84
C LEU A 179 -11.97 -5.93 14.01
N THR A 180 -12.16 -7.22 13.81
CA THR A 180 -11.65 -8.25 14.71
C THR A 180 -10.17 -8.47 14.43
N ILE A 181 -9.33 -7.99 15.35
CA ILE A 181 -7.87 -7.99 15.21
C ILE A 181 -7.24 -8.72 16.39
N TYR A 182 -6.26 -9.56 16.10
CA TYR A 182 -5.38 -10.18 17.08
C TYR A 182 -3.94 -9.77 16.80
N GLU A 183 -3.31 -9.12 17.78
CA GLU A 183 -1.89 -8.76 17.80
C GLU A 183 -1.05 -9.84 18.48
N ASN A 184 0.27 -9.78 18.38
CA ASN A 184 1.18 -10.78 18.96
C ASN A 184 0.79 -12.22 18.55
N SER A 185 0.27 -12.39 17.35
CA SER A 185 -0.35 -13.60 16.81
C SER A 185 0.24 -13.95 15.45
N GLY A 186 1.48 -14.46 15.47
CA GLY A 186 2.20 -14.83 14.25
C GLY A 186 1.65 -16.12 13.63
N VAL A 187 1.39 -16.11 12.33
CA VAL A 187 1.03 -17.32 11.57
C VAL A 187 2.28 -18.17 11.35
N MET A 188 2.29 -19.37 11.88
CA MET A 188 3.44 -20.28 11.78
C MET A 188 3.33 -21.24 10.60
N GLU A 189 2.11 -21.64 10.24
CA GLU A 189 1.86 -22.61 9.20
C GLU A 189 0.50 -22.37 8.53
N LEU A 190 0.43 -22.59 7.22
CA LEU A 190 -0.82 -22.64 6.48
C LEU A 190 -1.04 -24.06 6.00
N ILE A 191 -2.11 -24.69 6.48
CA ILE A 191 -2.53 -26.02 6.05
C ILE A 191 -3.85 -25.86 5.32
N GLY A 192 -3.91 -26.27 4.05
CA GLY A 192 -5.09 -26.00 3.24
C GLY A 192 -5.49 -27.17 2.34
N ILE A 193 -6.80 -27.30 2.13
CA ILE A 193 -7.39 -28.13 1.10
C ILE A 193 -8.01 -27.16 0.09
N TYR A 194 -7.50 -27.17 -1.16
CA TYR A 194 -8.06 -26.38 -2.23
C TYR A 194 -9.09 -27.19 -3.03
N TYR A 195 -10.27 -26.60 -3.20
CA TYR A 195 -11.28 -27.12 -4.12
C TYR A 195 -11.10 -26.39 -5.46
N HIS A 196 -10.60 -27.11 -6.46
CA HIS A 196 -10.55 -26.59 -7.82
C HIS A 196 -11.42 -27.46 -8.71
N ASN A 197 -12.52 -26.92 -9.20
CA ASN A 197 -13.41 -27.52 -10.19
C ASN A 197 -13.68 -29.02 -10.02
N ARG A 198 -14.26 -29.44 -8.87
CA ARG A 198 -14.74 -30.81 -8.57
C ARG A 198 -13.69 -31.84 -8.09
N ALA A 199 -12.47 -31.44 -7.80
CA ALA A 199 -11.51 -32.34 -7.17
C ALA A 199 -10.90 -31.72 -5.91
N ILE A 200 -10.93 -32.46 -4.81
CA ILE A 200 -10.16 -32.12 -3.60
C ILE A 200 -8.72 -32.50 -3.90
N LYS A 201 -7.82 -31.51 -3.95
CA LYS A 201 -6.38 -31.80 -3.97
C LYS A 201 -5.80 -31.39 -2.60
N PRO A 202 -5.17 -32.33 -1.87
CA PRO A 202 -4.41 -31.98 -0.70
C PRO A 202 -3.28 -31.04 -1.11
N TYR A 203 -3.15 -29.90 -0.44
CA TYR A 203 -2.03 -28.98 -0.67
C TYR A 203 -0.76 -29.61 -0.13
N ALA A 204 0.28 -29.64 -0.95
CA ALA A 204 1.56 -30.17 -0.52
C ALA A 204 2.12 -29.35 0.65
N ASP A 205 2.57 -30.08 1.66
CA ASP A 205 3.14 -29.60 2.90
C ASP A 205 4.12 -28.42 2.68
N LEU A 206 3.72 -27.20 3.05
CA LEU A 206 4.56 -25.99 2.95
C LEU A 206 5.78 -26.02 3.86
N ARG A 207 5.91 -27.03 4.73
CA ARG A 207 7.08 -27.25 5.59
C ARG A 207 8.40 -27.43 4.82
N ARG A 208 8.35 -27.71 3.52
CA ARG A 208 9.58 -27.88 2.68
C ARG A 208 10.15 -26.57 2.13
N ALA A 209 9.46 -25.44 2.24
CA ALA A 209 9.89 -24.17 1.66
C ALA A 209 10.88 -23.36 2.53
N HIS A 210 11.19 -23.81 3.75
CA HIS A 210 12.11 -23.13 4.68
C HIS A 210 13.37 -23.94 5.04
N LYS A 211 13.77 -24.89 4.20
CA LYS A 211 15.08 -25.51 4.30
C LYS A 211 15.85 -25.28 2.99
N ASN A 212 16.33 -24.06 2.83
CA ASN A 212 17.58 -23.70 2.10
C ASN A 212 17.96 -22.28 2.47
#